data_6a9d85d8d82b1a3f01e793d61ed339c8
#
_entry.id   6a9d85d8d82b1a3f01e793d61ed339c8
#
_cell.length_a   1.000
_cell.length_b   1.000
_cell.length_c   1.000
_cell.angle_alpha   90.00
_cell.angle_beta   90.00
_cell.angle_gamma   90.00
#
_symmetry.space_group_name_H-M   'P 1'
#
loop_
_entity.id
_entity.type
_entity.pdbx_description
1 polymer ?
#
loop_
_entity_poly.entity_id
_entity_poly.type
_entity_poly.pdbx_seq_one_letter_code
_entity_poly.pdbx_strand_id
1 'polypeptide(L)'
;MQTKSERLGQAMAAISRGDVQAFGEILLSDDVVWHWPGRSSVAGEYRGRDAALELLSGFHRLTQGRLHVESLNVLEGRDHVMSFTHVTAQQDGRELDVVMADAMRFGADGRVEEFWTLSNDQEAVDSFIG
;
A
#
# COMPACT_ATOMS: atom_id res chain seq x y z
N MET A 1 -18.88 -4.64 -15.52
CA MET A 1 -18.44 -3.65 -14.52
C MET A 1 -17.48 -4.29 -13.55
N GLN A 2 -16.38 -3.63 -13.27
CA GLN A 2 -15.35 -4.15 -12.39
C GLN A 2 -15.73 -3.98 -10.92
N THR A 3 -15.56 -5.03 -10.11
CA THR A 3 -15.76 -4.92 -8.66
C THR A 3 -14.56 -4.20 -8.02
N LYS A 4 -14.73 -3.75 -6.78
CA LYS A 4 -13.63 -3.16 -6.00
C LYS A 4 -12.49 -4.16 -5.82
N SER A 5 -12.82 -5.42 -5.51
CA SER A 5 -11.82 -6.48 -5.35
C SER A 5 -11.07 -6.76 -6.65
N GLU A 6 -11.77 -6.76 -7.78
CA GLU A 6 -11.12 -6.95 -9.09
C GLU A 6 -10.15 -5.81 -9.40
N ARG A 7 -10.55 -4.57 -9.14
CA ARG A 7 -9.70 -3.40 -9.35
C ARG A 7 -8.46 -3.46 -8.44
N LEU A 8 -8.67 -3.81 -7.18
CA LEU A 8 -7.55 -3.99 -6.24
C LEU A 8 -6.60 -5.07 -6.73
N GLY A 9 -7.13 -6.20 -7.22
CA GLY A 9 -6.31 -7.28 -7.75
C GLY A 9 -5.43 -6.84 -8.93
N GLN A 10 -5.97 -6.03 -9.83
CA GLN A 10 -5.20 -5.48 -10.94
C GLN A 10 -4.10 -4.55 -10.45
N ALA A 11 -4.41 -3.71 -9.46
CA ALA A 11 -3.42 -2.80 -8.87
C ALA A 11 -2.31 -3.57 -8.18
N MET A 12 -2.65 -4.63 -7.42
CA MET A 12 -1.67 -5.46 -6.74
C MET A 12 -0.77 -6.20 -7.74
N ALA A 13 -1.31 -6.64 -8.87
CA ALA A 13 -0.50 -7.24 -9.92
C ALA A 13 0.51 -6.23 -10.49
N ALA A 14 0.10 -4.97 -10.65
CA ALA A 14 1.00 -3.91 -11.11
C ALA A 14 2.13 -3.66 -10.11
N ILE A 15 1.80 -3.55 -8.82
CA ILE A 15 2.83 -3.29 -7.80
C ILE A 15 3.81 -4.46 -7.68
N SER A 16 3.34 -5.69 -7.89
CA SER A 16 4.20 -6.88 -7.87
C SER A 16 5.20 -6.87 -9.02
N ARG A 17 4.90 -6.19 -10.13
CA ARG A 17 5.83 -6.01 -11.24
C ARG A 17 6.75 -4.80 -11.03
N GLY A 18 6.60 -4.08 -9.92
CA GLY A 18 7.32 -2.85 -9.69
C GLY A 18 6.75 -1.65 -10.44
N ASP A 19 5.57 -1.77 -11.02
CA ASP A 19 4.92 -0.70 -11.78
C ASP A 19 4.06 0.15 -10.85
N VAL A 20 4.72 1.03 -10.10
CA VAL A 20 4.09 1.91 -9.14
C VAL A 20 3.10 2.87 -9.81
N GLN A 21 3.47 3.36 -10.99
CA GLN A 21 2.62 4.30 -11.73
C GLN A 21 1.29 3.65 -12.11
N ALA A 22 1.32 2.43 -12.63
CA ALA A 22 0.10 1.71 -12.98
C ALA A 22 -0.77 1.42 -11.76
N PHE A 23 -0.15 1.06 -10.64
CA PHE A 23 -0.87 0.89 -9.37
C PHE A 23 -1.69 2.13 -9.04
N GLY A 24 -1.08 3.30 -9.12
CA GLY A 24 -1.75 4.56 -8.81
C GLY A 24 -2.89 4.87 -9.80
N GLU A 25 -2.64 4.70 -11.08
CA GLU A 25 -3.65 4.98 -12.11
C GLU A 25 -4.85 4.05 -12.02
N ILE A 26 -4.62 2.80 -11.68
CA ILE A 26 -5.70 1.80 -11.56
C ILE A 26 -6.52 2.06 -10.29
N LEU A 27 -5.87 2.32 -9.17
CA LEU A 27 -6.52 2.25 -7.85
C LEU A 27 -6.81 3.59 -7.19
N LEU A 28 -5.89 4.55 -7.32
CA LEU A 28 -5.93 5.77 -6.49
C LEU A 28 -6.63 6.92 -7.18
N SER A 29 -7.51 7.61 -6.44
CA SER A 29 -8.07 8.89 -6.85
C SER A 29 -6.97 9.96 -6.92
N ASP A 30 -7.16 10.98 -7.74
CA ASP A 30 -6.25 12.14 -7.79
C ASP A 30 -6.07 12.78 -6.42
N ASP A 31 -7.13 12.78 -5.61
CA ASP A 31 -7.18 13.43 -4.30
C ASP A 31 -7.02 12.46 -3.13
N VAL A 32 -6.48 11.28 -3.38
CA VAL A 32 -6.32 10.26 -2.35
C VAL A 32 -5.54 10.80 -1.15
N VAL A 33 -5.96 10.36 0.05
CA VAL A 33 -5.20 10.62 1.28
C VAL A 33 -4.77 9.28 1.83
N TRP A 34 -3.46 9.07 1.97
CA TRP A 34 -2.89 7.84 2.49
C TRP A 34 -2.29 8.10 3.87
N HIS A 35 -2.77 7.35 4.86
CA HIS A 35 -2.28 7.44 6.22
C HIS A 35 -1.25 6.34 6.46
N TRP A 36 0.02 6.70 6.60
CA TRP A 36 1.09 5.76 6.90
C TRP A 36 1.41 5.82 8.39
N PRO A 37 1.31 4.69 9.10
CA PRO A 37 1.39 4.68 10.56
C PRO A 37 2.83 4.71 11.07
N GLY A 38 2.96 4.86 12.39
CA GLY A 38 4.21 4.63 13.10
C GLY A 38 5.02 5.87 13.35
N ARG A 39 6.31 5.67 13.55
CA ARG A 39 7.27 6.70 13.95
C ARG A 39 8.50 6.78 13.04
N SER A 40 8.49 6.07 11.92
CA SER A 40 9.59 6.11 10.98
C SER A 40 9.68 7.46 10.29
N SER A 41 10.73 7.65 9.52
CA SER A 41 10.95 8.89 8.75
C SER A 41 9.84 9.16 7.74
N VAL A 42 9.06 8.13 7.35
CA VAL A 42 7.99 8.27 6.37
C VAL A 42 6.60 8.27 6.98
N ALA A 43 6.49 8.20 8.32
CA ALA A 43 5.19 8.19 8.98
C ALA A 43 4.47 9.52 8.72
N GLY A 44 3.16 9.45 8.49
CA GLY A 44 2.36 10.64 8.28
C GLY A 44 1.27 10.47 7.26
N GLU A 45 0.77 11.59 6.78
CA GLU A 45 -0.34 11.68 5.86
C GLU A 45 0.15 12.14 4.50
N TYR A 46 -0.20 11.39 3.45
CA TYR A 46 0.20 11.71 2.08
C TYR A 46 -1.03 12.11 1.29
N ARG A 47 -1.07 13.36 0.84
CA ARG A 47 -2.21 13.92 0.14
C ARG A 47 -1.94 14.02 -1.35
N GLY A 48 -2.84 13.44 -2.14
CA GLY A 48 -2.73 13.40 -3.59
C GLY A 48 -2.03 12.15 -4.11
N ARG A 49 -2.37 11.79 -5.34
CA ARG A 49 -1.81 10.58 -5.97
C ARG A 49 -0.30 10.65 -6.08
N ASP A 50 0.24 11.81 -6.48
CA ASP A 50 1.68 11.94 -6.68
C ASP A 50 2.46 11.71 -5.40
N ALA A 51 1.98 12.25 -4.28
CA ALA A 51 2.62 12.05 -2.98
C ALA A 51 2.57 10.58 -2.57
N ALA A 52 1.43 9.92 -2.78
CA ALA A 52 1.28 8.50 -2.47
C ALA A 52 2.23 7.63 -3.32
N LEU A 53 2.35 7.95 -4.60
CA LEU A 53 3.25 7.20 -5.50
C LEU A 53 4.71 7.43 -5.16
N GLU A 54 5.07 8.63 -4.71
CA GLU A 54 6.43 8.91 -4.25
C GLU A 54 6.78 8.08 -3.01
N LEU A 55 5.83 7.91 -2.09
CA LEU A 55 6.01 7.04 -0.93
C LEU A 55 6.30 5.60 -1.36
N LEU A 56 5.49 5.05 -2.27
CA LEU A 56 5.66 3.68 -2.75
C LEU A 56 6.96 3.51 -3.54
N SER A 57 7.30 4.47 -4.39
CA SER A 57 8.56 4.45 -5.14
C SER A 57 9.75 4.46 -4.18
N GLY A 58 9.64 5.21 -3.09
CA GLY A 58 10.66 5.23 -2.04
C GLY A 58 10.90 3.87 -1.44
N PHE A 59 9.86 3.09 -1.19
CA PHE A 59 10.01 1.73 -0.67
C PHE A 59 10.70 0.81 -1.67
N HIS A 60 10.40 0.92 -2.94
CA HIS A 60 11.07 0.13 -3.97
C HIS A 60 12.56 0.49 -4.07
N ARG A 61 12.89 1.78 -3.98
CA ARG A 61 14.29 2.23 -3.98
C ARG A 61 15.02 1.73 -2.73
N LEU A 62 14.39 1.86 -1.56
CA LEU A 62 14.97 1.47 -0.28
C LEU A 62 15.34 -0.01 -0.27
N THR A 63 14.49 -0.85 -0.82
CA THR A 63 14.67 -2.31 -0.83
C THR A 63 15.36 -2.82 -2.09
N GLN A 64 15.69 -1.94 -3.03
CA GLN A 64 16.31 -2.30 -4.30
C GLN A 64 15.52 -3.39 -5.03
N GLY A 65 14.19 -3.28 -4.99
CA GLY A 65 13.31 -4.25 -5.62
C GLY A 65 13.08 -5.54 -4.83
N ARG A 66 13.64 -5.65 -3.64
CA ARG A 66 13.47 -6.84 -2.78
C ARG A 66 12.31 -6.67 -1.80
N LEU A 67 11.24 -6.08 -2.27
CA LEU A 67 9.98 -5.93 -1.56
C LEU A 67 8.97 -6.88 -2.20
N HIS A 68 8.41 -7.79 -1.41
CA HIS A 68 7.41 -8.73 -1.86
C HIS A 68 6.12 -8.54 -1.08
N VAL A 69 5.02 -8.44 -1.80
CA VAL A 69 3.69 -8.25 -1.22
C VAL A 69 2.79 -9.37 -1.73
N GLU A 70 2.23 -10.15 -0.81
CA GLU A 70 1.32 -11.24 -1.13
C GLU A 70 -0.04 -10.97 -0.51
N SER A 71 -1.09 -10.97 -1.33
CA SER A 71 -2.45 -10.80 -0.83
C SER A 71 -2.90 -12.06 -0.11
N LEU A 72 -3.30 -11.92 1.15
CA LEU A 72 -3.79 -13.04 1.96
C LEU A 72 -5.31 -13.12 1.96
N ASN A 73 -5.99 -11.97 2.03
CA ASN A 73 -7.43 -11.93 2.15
C ASN A 73 -7.95 -10.56 1.77
N VAL A 74 -9.14 -10.50 1.20
CA VAL A 74 -9.80 -9.27 0.83
C VAL A 74 -11.25 -9.35 1.28
N LEU A 75 -11.69 -8.35 2.04
CA LEU A 75 -13.06 -8.23 2.52
C LEU A 75 -13.68 -7.00 1.88
N GLU A 76 -14.70 -7.21 1.05
CA GLU A 76 -15.34 -6.13 0.32
C GLU A 76 -16.66 -5.73 0.98
N GLY A 77 -16.74 -4.45 1.38
CA GLY A 77 -17.97 -3.85 1.88
C GLY A 77 -18.62 -2.95 0.83
N ARG A 78 -19.58 -2.15 1.25
CA ARG A 78 -20.29 -1.25 0.34
C ARG A 78 -19.36 -0.19 -0.25
N ASP A 79 -18.68 0.56 0.62
CA ASP A 79 -17.78 1.65 0.23
C ASP A 79 -16.34 1.38 0.61
N HIS A 80 -16.10 0.37 1.40
CA HIS A 80 -14.78 0.06 1.96
C HIS A 80 -14.34 -1.33 1.56
N VAL A 81 -13.02 -1.48 1.40
CA VAL A 81 -12.37 -2.78 1.25
C VAL A 81 -11.27 -2.85 2.31
N MET A 82 -11.17 -3.99 2.96
CA MET A 82 -10.06 -4.30 3.86
C MET A 82 -9.25 -5.43 3.24
N SER A 83 -7.95 -5.24 3.11
CA SER A 83 -7.08 -6.32 2.63
C SER A 83 -6.02 -6.63 3.66
N PHE A 84 -5.62 -7.91 3.73
CA PHE A 84 -4.49 -8.35 4.54
C PHE A 84 -3.42 -8.83 3.59
N THR A 85 -2.20 -8.35 3.78
CA THR A 85 -1.06 -8.67 2.93
C THR A 85 0.11 -9.15 3.76
N HIS A 86 0.81 -10.15 3.25
CA HIS A 86 2.08 -10.57 3.82
C HIS A 86 3.18 -9.79 3.10
N VAL A 87 3.93 -9.01 3.85
CA VAL A 87 4.99 -8.15 3.31
C VAL A 87 6.33 -8.65 3.81
N THR A 88 7.22 -8.96 2.87
CA THR A 88 8.60 -9.29 3.16
C THR A 88 9.50 -8.34 2.39
N ALA A 89 10.60 -7.95 3.02
CA ALA A 89 11.55 -7.02 2.40
C ALA A 89 12.93 -7.20 2.98
N GLN A 90 13.92 -6.75 2.24
CA GLN A 90 15.32 -6.79 2.67
C GLN A 90 16.01 -5.49 2.33
N GLN A 91 16.87 -5.04 3.23
CA GLN A 91 17.66 -3.81 3.04
C GLN A 91 18.91 -3.90 3.92
N ASP A 92 20.08 -3.87 3.32
CA ASP A 92 21.38 -3.75 4.03
C ASP A 92 21.51 -4.66 5.26
N GLY A 93 21.19 -5.95 5.09
CA GLY A 93 21.25 -6.92 6.18
C GLY A 93 20.07 -6.91 7.13
N ARG A 94 19.11 -6.00 6.94
CA ARG A 94 17.86 -5.99 7.70
C ARG A 94 16.78 -6.72 6.93
N GLU A 95 15.88 -7.37 7.64
CA GLU A 95 14.76 -8.07 7.06
C GLU A 95 13.47 -7.62 7.70
N LEU A 96 12.41 -7.58 6.88
CA LEU A 96 11.06 -7.30 7.34
C LEU A 96 10.16 -8.48 6.95
N ASP A 97 9.34 -8.92 7.89
CA ASP A 97 8.36 -9.98 7.66
C ASP A 97 7.16 -9.68 8.55
N VAL A 98 6.15 -9.05 7.96
CA VAL A 98 4.97 -8.60 8.69
C VAL A 98 3.70 -8.85 7.90
N VAL A 99 2.57 -8.79 8.61
CA VAL A 99 1.26 -8.75 7.96
C VAL A 99 0.75 -7.32 8.09
N MET A 100 0.35 -6.75 6.96
CA MET A 100 -0.26 -5.44 6.92
C MET A 100 -1.74 -5.56 6.64
N ALA A 101 -2.52 -4.67 7.24
CA ALA A 101 -3.93 -4.51 6.95
C ALA A 101 -4.11 -3.16 6.29
N ASP A 102 -4.75 -3.15 5.13
CA ASP A 102 -5.02 -1.94 4.38
C ASP A 102 -6.53 -1.73 4.31
N ALA A 103 -6.99 -0.61 4.84
CA ALA A 103 -8.39 -0.21 4.73
C ALA A 103 -8.49 0.87 3.67
N MET A 104 -9.44 0.72 2.75
CA MET A 104 -9.60 1.62 1.63
C MET A 104 -11.04 2.06 1.52
N ARG A 105 -11.27 3.38 1.38
CA ARG A 105 -12.60 3.92 1.08
C ARG A 105 -12.63 4.32 -0.39
N PHE A 106 -13.59 3.77 -1.11
CA PHE A 106 -13.76 4.01 -2.55
C PHE A 106 -14.76 5.14 -2.80
N GLY A 107 -14.45 5.98 -3.77
CA GLY A 107 -15.34 7.02 -4.23
C GLY A 107 -16.28 6.54 -5.33
N ALA A 108 -17.11 7.46 -5.81
CA ALA A 108 -18.11 7.17 -6.84
C ALA A 108 -17.51 6.71 -8.17
N ASP A 109 -16.28 7.11 -8.47
CA ASP A 109 -15.58 6.73 -9.69
C ASP A 109 -14.91 5.35 -9.60
N GLY A 110 -15.04 4.66 -8.47
CA GLY A 110 -14.43 3.36 -8.25
C GLY A 110 -12.97 3.40 -7.86
N ARG A 111 -12.43 4.58 -7.53
CA ARG A 111 -11.06 4.74 -7.06
C ARG A 111 -11.03 5.04 -5.57
N VAL A 112 -9.90 4.70 -4.95
CA VAL A 112 -9.70 4.89 -3.51
C VAL A 112 -9.44 6.37 -3.22
N GLU A 113 -10.25 6.93 -2.33
CA GLU A 113 -10.13 8.33 -1.87
C GLU A 113 -9.39 8.44 -0.55
N GLU A 114 -9.45 7.38 0.27
CA GLU A 114 -8.72 7.36 1.53
C GLU A 114 -8.18 5.96 1.80
N PHE A 115 -6.94 5.90 2.27
CA PHE A 115 -6.19 4.66 2.41
C PHE A 115 -5.50 4.67 3.77
N TRP A 116 -5.73 3.64 4.58
CA TRP A 116 -5.09 3.46 5.89
C TRP A 116 -4.30 2.17 5.88
N THR A 117 -3.03 2.24 6.26
CA THR A 117 -2.18 1.08 6.40
C THR A 117 -1.90 0.84 7.88
N LEU A 118 -2.02 -0.41 8.31
CA LEU A 118 -1.70 -0.85 9.66
C LEU A 118 -0.81 -2.08 9.57
N SER A 119 -0.06 -2.35 10.64
CA SER A 119 0.81 -3.51 10.70
C SER A 119 0.60 -4.28 11.99
N ASN A 120 0.79 -5.60 11.94
CA ASN A 120 0.77 -6.41 13.16
C ASN A 120 2.03 -6.23 14.01
N ASP A 121 3.07 -5.60 13.46
CA ASP A 121 4.30 -5.28 14.20
C ASP A 121 4.85 -3.94 13.72
N GLN A 122 4.26 -2.86 14.23
CA GLN A 122 4.62 -1.51 13.81
C GLN A 122 6.07 -1.16 14.16
N GLU A 123 6.56 -1.66 15.30
CA GLU A 123 7.94 -1.42 15.69
C GLU A 123 8.92 -2.00 14.69
N ALA A 124 8.65 -3.20 14.19
CA ALA A 124 9.49 -3.82 13.17
C ALA A 124 9.49 -3.00 11.87
N VAL A 125 8.33 -2.49 11.45
CA VAL A 125 8.22 -1.64 10.27
C VAL A 125 9.03 -0.36 10.45
N ASP A 126 8.86 0.31 11.58
CA ASP A 126 9.55 1.57 11.87
C ASP A 126 11.07 1.37 11.91
N SER A 127 11.53 0.30 12.54
CA SER A 127 12.97 0.00 12.63
C SER A 127 13.56 -0.34 11.26
N PHE A 128 12.79 -1.03 10.43
CA PHE A 128 13.25 -1.40 9.09
C PHE A 128 13.42 -0.15 8.21
N ILE A 129 12.48 0.77 8.27
CA ILE A 129 12.52 2.00 7.46
C ILE A 129 13.53 3.00 8.02
N GLY A 130 13.52 3.19 9.32
CA GLY A 130 14.41 4.14 10.00
C GLY A 130 13.80 5.51 10.28
#